data_671374b3c7b3ac0c31534da7dd9beffb
#
_entry.id   671374b3c7b3ac0c31534da7dd9beffb
#
_cell.length_a   1.000
_cell.length_b   1.000
_cell.length_c   1.000
_cell.angle_alpha   90.00
_cell.angle_beta   90.00
_cell.angle_gamma   90.00
#
_symmetry.space_group_name_H-M   'P 1'
#
loop_
_entity.id
_entity.type
_entity.pdbx_description
1 polymer ?
#
loop_
_entity_poly.entity_id
_entity_poly.type
_entity_poly.pdbx_seq_one_letter_code
_entity_poly.pdbx_strand_id
1 'polypeptide(L)'
;VASDFVSGSTKVYFTLSASPLVQFTDQLIYLLDYPHGCLEQTVSIAFPQLYYGNLAKNITNKSGVAYNPQFNVQEAIRKIEGMQIYNGSMTYWPGSVIENWWATAYALHFLTEARKAGYEVNESTINRTFEYLKSKVKTKETEKVYFANASNVIEKQVKVKREIIYSLY
;
A
#
# COMPACT_ATOMS: atom_id res chain seq x y z
N VAL A 1 -32.85 -14.05 15.50
CA VAL A 1 -34.30 -13.94 15.44
C VAL A 1 -34.63 -12.48 15.27
N ALA A 2 -35.46 -12.13 14.27
CA ALA A 2 -35.69 -10.72 13.87
C ALA A 2 -36.66 -9.97 14.84
N SER A 3 -37.15 -10.63 15.86
CA SER A 3 -38.12 -10.07 16.84
C SER A 3 -37.53 -8.95 17.72
N ASP A 4 -36.20 -8.87 17.80
CA ASP A 4 -35.51 -7.93 18.70
C ASP A 4 -35.15 -6.60 18.02
N PHE A 5 -35.52 -6.43 16.75
CA PHE A 5 -35.25 -5.24 15.96
C PHE A 5 -36.53 -4.40 15.76
N VAL A 6 -36.32 -3.10 15.58
CA VAL A 6 -37.42 -2.19 15.26
C VAL A 6 -38.09 -2.64 13.94
N SER A 7 -39.40 -2.75 13.94
CA SER A 7 -40.16 -3.20 12.77
C SER A 7 -39.84 -2.35 11.54
N GLY A 8 -39.48 -2.99 10.43
CA GLY A 8 -39.15 -2.34 9.18
C GLY A 8 -37.70 -1.79 9.07
N SER A 9 -36.91 -1.85 10.15
CA SER A 9 -35.51 -1.39 10.12
C SER A 9 -34.50 -2.47 9.65
N THR A 10 -34.92 -3.73 9.62
CA THR A 10 -34.06 -4.86 9.32
C THR A 10 -34.09 -5.19 7.82
N LYS A 11 -32.92 -5.20 7.19
CA LYS A 11 -32.73 -5.75 5.84
C LYS A 11 -31.84 -6.97 5.97
N VAL A 12 -32.29 -8.10 5.46
CA VAL A 12 -31.52 -9.35 5.45
C VAL A 12 -31.04 -9.60 4.02
N TYR A 13 -29.74 -9.75 3.87
CA TYR A 13 -29.12 -10.13 2.61
C TYR A 13 -28.60 -11.55 2.73
N PHE A 14 -28.93 -12.38 1.76
CA PHE A 14 -28.40 -13.72 1.63
C PHE A 14 -27.53 -13.78 0.39
N THR A 15 -26.24 -14.10 0.56
CA THR A 15 -25.29 -14.20 -0.53
C THR A 15 -24.75 -15.62 -0.61
N LEU A 16 -24.94 -16.26 -1.77
CA LEU A 16 -24.38 -17.58 -2.08
C LEU A 16 -23.25 -17.41 -3.08
N SER A 17 -22.05 -17.89 -2.74
CA SER A 17 -20.88 -17.80 -3.63
C SER A 17 -19.96 -19.00 -3.45
N ALA A 18 -19.38 -19.46 -4.56
CA ALA A 18 -18.29 -20.44 -4.55
C ALA A 18 -16.93 -19.82 -4.17
N SER A 19 -16.83 -18.49 -4.17
CA SER A 19 -15.59 -17.79 -3.82
C SER A 19 -15.63 -17.28 -2.37
N PRO A 20 -14.63 -17.61 -1.52
CA PRO A 20 -14.55 -17.08 -0.17
C PRO A 20 -14.31 -15.56 -0.14
N LEU A 21 -13.86 -14.96 -1.24
CA LEU A 21 -13.59 -13.52 -1.35
C LEU A 21 -14.86 -12.66 -1.28
N VAL A 22 -16.05 -13.25 -1.48
CA VAL A 22 -17.32 -12.52 -1.43
C VAL A 22 -17.59 -11.90 -0.06
N GLN A 23 -17.10 -12.51 1.00
CA GLN A 23 -17.22 -11.96 2.36
C GLN A 23 -16.42 -10.68 2.58
N PHE A 24 -15.43 -10.41 1.73
CA PHE A 24 -14.57 -9.22 1.77
C PHE A 24 -14.98 -8.16 0.74
N THR A 25 -16.13 -8.33 0.07
CA THR A 25 -16.56 -7.44 -1.02
C THR A 25 -16.60 -5.97 -0.60
N ASP A 26 -17.15 -5.68 0.57
CA ASP A 26 -17.25 -4.29 1.06
C ASP A 26 -15.88 -3.70 1.36
N GLN A 27 -14.96 -4.49 1.91
CA GLN A 27 -13.58 -4.10 2.16
C GLN A 27 -12.81 -3.90 0.85
N LEU A 28 -13.03 -4.76 -0.15
CA LEU A 28 -12.41 -4.63 -1.47
C LEU A 28 -12.88 -3.38 -2.20
N ILE A 29 -14.14 -2.98 -2.06
CA ILE A 29 -14.66 -1.73 -2.63
C ILE A 29 -13.87 -0.52 -2.10
N TYR A 30 -13.56 -0.49 -0.81
CA TYR A 30 -12.73 0.55 -0.19
C TYR A 30 -11.33 0.66 -0.79
N LEU A 31 -10.76 -0.47 -1.22
CA LEU A 31 -9.43 -0.52 -1.85
C LEU A 31 -9.44 -0.12 -3.33
N LEU A 32 -10.61 0.14 -3.92
CA LEU A 32 -10.75 0.52 -5.32
C LEU A 32 -10.85 2.02 -5.54
N ASP A 33 -10.69 2.79 -4.48
CA ASP A 33 -10.77 4.25 -4.52
C ASP A 33 -9.57 4.86 -5.26
N TYR A 34 -9.69 6.12 -5.61
CA TYR A 34 -8.61 6.89 -6.21
C TYR A 34 -7.46 7.07 -5.21
N PRO A 35 -6.19 6.90 -5.60
CA PRO A 35 -5.04 6.96 -4.70
C PRO A 35 -4.74 8.40 -4.25
N HIS A 36 -5.44 8.87 -3.23
CA HIS A 36 -5.22 10.15 -2.58
C HIS A 36 -4.17 10.05 -1.45
N GLY A 37 -3.75 11.22 -0.94
CA GLY A 37 -2.98 11.35 0.28
C GLY A 37 -1.46 11.26 0.11
N CYS A 38 -0.79 10.80 1.15
CA CYS A 38 0.66 10.60 1.19
C CYS A 38 1.10 9.37 0.38
N LEU A 39 2.42 9.17 0.26
CA LEU A 39 2.98 8.05 -0.51
C LEU A 39 2.45 6.70 -0.01
N GLU A 40 2.44 6.47 1.29
CA GLU A 40 1.96 5.21 1.87
C GLU A 40 0.49 4.95 1.53
N GLN A 41 -0.37 5.96 1.67
CA GLN A 41 -1.78 5.86 1.30
C GLN A 41 -1.95 5.59 -0.20
N THR A 42 -1.19 6.31 -1.03
CA THR A 42 -1.20 6.14 -2.49
C THR A 42 -0.84 4.70 -2.87
N VAL A 43 0.25 4.15 -2.31
CA VAL A 43 0.67 2.77 -2.57
C VAL A 43 -0.34 1.78 -2.02
N SER A 44 -0.82 1.97 -0.78
CA SER A 44 -1.74 1.03 -0.11
C SER A 44 -3.09 0.91 -0.82
N ILE A 45 -3.54 1.96 -1.49
CA ILE A 45 -4.76 1.94 -2.31
C ILE A 45 -4.49 1.31 -3.69
N ALA A 46 -3.37 1.63 -4.32
CA ALA A 46 -3.07 1.17 -5.67
C ALA A 46 -2.57 -0.28 -5.73
N PHE A 47 -1.83 -0.73 -4.73
CA PHE A 47 -1.20 -2.05 -4.71
C PHE A 47 -2.21 -3.21 -4.85
N PRO A 48 -3.32 -3.25 -4.10
CA PRO A 48 -4.34 -4.27 -4.28
C PRO A 48 -4.96 -4.24 -5.69
N GLN A 49 -5.04 -3.07 -6.31
CA GLN A 49 -5.65 -2.93 -7.63
C GLN A 49 -4.83 -3.60 -8.75
N LEU A 50 -3.53 -3.85 -8.54
CA LEU A 50 -2.71 -4.64 -9.45
C LEU A 50 -3.24 -6.07 -9.62
N TYR A 51 -3.72 -6.66 -8.52
CA TYR A 51 -4.10 -8.08 -8.47
C TYR A 51 -5.60 -8.30 -8.57
N TYR A 52 -6.39 -7.39 -8.03
CA TYR A 52 -7.85 -7.54 -7.90
C TYR A 52 -8.65 -6.67 -8.87
N GLY A 53 -8.00 -5.96 -9.80
CA GLY A 53 -8.67 -5.06 -10.73
C GLY A 53 -9.76 -5.73 -11.55
N ASN A 54 -9.57 -6.97 -11.99
CA ASN A 54 -10.58 -7.73 -12.73
C ASN A 54 -11.73 -8.23 -11.83
N LEU A 55 -11.42 -8.63 -10.60
CA LEU A 55 -12.44 -8.99 -9.61
C LEU A 55 -13.30 -7.79 -9.25
N ALA A 56 -12.67 -6.65 -9.08
CA ALA A 56 -13.32 -5.38 -8.81
C ALA A 56 -14.37 -5.01 -9.85
N LYS A 57 -14.06 -5.14 -11.14
CA LYS A 57 -15.02 -4.89 -12.23
C LYS A 57 -16.30 -5.72 -12.09
N ASN A 58 -16.18 -6.96 -11.64
CA ASN A 58 -17.34 -7.86 -11.46
C ASN A 58 -18.18 -7.49 -10.23
N ILE A 59 -17.56 -6.93 -9.21
CA ILE A 59 -18.22 -6.50 -7.97
C ILE A 59 -18.96 -5.17 -8.19
N THR A 60 -18.32 -4.23 -8.89
CA THR A 60 -18.80 -2.86 -9.05
C THR A 60 -19.93 -2.70 -10.06
N ASN A 61 -20.09 -3.63 -11.00
CA ASN A 61 -21.25 -3.66 -11.90
C ASN A 61 -22.61 -3.71 -11.15
N LYS A 62 -22.59 -4.08 -9.86
CA LYS A 62 -23.80 -4.09 -9.00
C LYS A 62 -24.06 -2.76 -8.26
N SER A 63 -23.04 -1.92 -8.10
CA SER A 63 -23.13 -0.68 -7.31
C SER A 63 -23.36 0.59 -8.13
N GLY A 64 -23.31 0.50 -9.48
CA GLY A 64 -23.51 1.66 -10.38
C GLY A 64 -22.33 2.66 -10.36
N VAL A 65 -21.25 2.40 -9.64
CA VAL A 65 -20.05 3.24 -9.61
C VAL A 65 -19.02 2.68 -10.59
N ALA A 66 -18.55 3.52 -11.50
CA ALA A 66 -17.52 3.15 -12.47
C ALA A 66 -16.13 3.22 -11.82
N TYR A 67 -15.55 2.06 -11.50
CA TYR A 67 -14.17 1.97 -11.05
C TYR A 67 -13.26 1.66 -12.24
N ASN A 68 -12.13 2.34 -12.30
CA ASN A 68 -11.09 2.10 -13.30
C ASN A 68 -9.75 1.80 -12.63
N PRO A 69 -9.51 0.55 -12.20
CA PRO A 69 -8.27 0.17 -11.53
C PRO A 69 -7.01 0.46 -12.37
N GLN A 70 -7.08 0.28 -13.70
CA GLN A 70 -5.95 0.58 -14.57
C GLN A 70 -5.58 2.07 -14.52
N PHE A 71 -6.57 2.95 -14.59
CA PHE A 71 -6.35 4.37 -14.46
C PHE A 71 -5.79 4.74 -13.08
N ASN A 72 -6.39 4.19 -12.01
CA ASN A 72 -5.95 4.47 -10.65
C ASN A 72 -4.50 4.03 -10.39
N VAL A 73 -4.12 2.85 -10.88
CA VAL A 73 -2.74 2.36 -10.76
C VAL A 73 -1.77 3.27 -11.52
N GLN A 74 -2.13 3.68 -12.75
CA GLN A 74 -1.25 4.54 -13.54
C GLN A 74 -1.11 5.94 -12.91
N GLU A 75 -2.18 6.48 -12.34
CA GLU A 75 -2.14 7.74 -11.59
C GLU A 75 -1.30 7.63 -10.30
N ALA A 76 -1.40 6.49 -9.59
CA ALA A 76 -0.54 6.23 -8.45
C ALA A 76 0.94 6.22 -8.84
N ILE A 77 1.29 5.55 -9.94
CA ILE A 77 2.67 5.52 -10.48
C ILE A 77 3.16 6.94 -10.73
N ARG A 78 2.43 7.76 -11.50
CA ARG A 78 2.80 9.15 -11.80
C ARG A 78 3.00 9.99 -10.54
N LYS A 79 2.10 9.83 -9.57
CA LYS A 79 2.17 10.55 -8.30
C LYS A 79 3.39 10.16 -7.49
N ILE A 80 3.71 8.86 -7.40
CA ILE A 80 4.88 8.35 -6.69
C ILE A 80 6.16 8.80 -7.38
N GLU A 81 6.24 8.75 -8.71
CA GLU A 81 7.38 9.25 -9.49
C GLU A 81 7.63 10.73 -9.21
N GLY A 82 6.56 11.53 -9.08
CA GLY A 82 6.64 12.95 -8.71
C GLY A 82 7.10 13.21 -7.27
N MET A 83 7.16 12.20 -6.41
CA MET A 83 7.69 12.30 -5.04
C MET A 83 9.16 11.93 -4.95
N GLN A 84 9.82 11.51 -6.05
CA GLN A 84 11.24 11.20 -6.04
C GLN A 84 12.07 12.48 -5.99
N ILE A 85 13.02 12.56 -5.06
CA ILE A 85 13.95 13.66 -4.96
C ILE A 85 15.32 13.34 -5.57
N TYR A 86 16.22 14.33 -5.56
CA TYR A 86 17.49 14.32 -6.29
C TYR A 86 18.40 13.11 -5.99
N ASN A 87 18.37 12.58 -4.77
CA ASN A 87 19.19 11.44 -4.34
C ASN A 87 18.57 10.06 -4.64
N GLY A 88 17.39 10.02 -5.29
CA GLY A 88 16.68 8.79 -5.63
C GLY A 88 15.71 8.29 -4.55
N SER A 89 15.69 8.91 -3.35
CA SER A 89 14.70 8.59 -2.33
C SER A 89 13.33 9.19 -2.67
N MET A 90 12.32 8.68 -2.00
CA MET A 90 10.97 9.24 -2.02
C MET A 90 10.71 10.08 -0.79
N THR A 91 9.88 11.10 -0.98
CA THR A 91 9.30 11.87 0.13
C THR A 91 8.00 11.23 0.58
N TYR A 92 7.58 11.53 1.80
CA TYR A 92 6.29 11.03 2.33
C TYR A 92 5.10 11.83 1.79
N TRP A 93 5.29 13.13 1.56
CA TRP A 93 4.27 14.05 1.05
C TRP A 93 4.70 14.70 -0.27
N PRO A 94 3.76 14.94 -1.19
CA PRO A 94 4.04 15.70 -2.41
C PRO A 94 4.64 17.08 -2.08
N GLY A 95 5.69 17.47 -2.80
CA GLY A 95 6.37 18.74 -2.62
C GLY A 95 7.31 18.82 -1.40
N SER A 96 7.41 17.78 -0.59
CA SER A 96 8.42 17.67 0.47
C SER A 96 9.81 17.45 -0.12
N VAL A 97 10.84 17.82 0.63
CA VAL A 97 12.26 17.56 0.30
C VAL A 97 12.92 16.59 1.30
N ILE A 98 12.13 16.13 2.28
CA ILE A 98 12.62 15.25 3.36
C ILE A 98 12.48 13.79 2.89
N GLU A 99 13.62 13.10 2.81
CA GLU A 99 13.65 11.69 2.45
C GLU A 99 12.92 10.82 3.51
N ASN A 100 12.26 9.79 3.04
CA ASN A 100 11.67 8.77 3.91
C ASN A 100 12.07 7.37 3.44
N TRP A 101 12.89 6.70 4.22
CA TRP A 101 13.44 5.41 3.82
C TRP A 101 12.35 4.33 3.69
N TRP A 102 11.45 4.22 4.67
CA TRP A 102 10.34 3.28 4.61
C TRP A 102 9.47 3.49 3.37
N ALA A 103 9.04 4.73 3.15
CA ALA A 103 8.22 5.08 1.99
C ALA A 103 8.94 4.77 0.67
N THR A 104 10.27 4.99 0.62
CA THR A 104 11.10 4.69 -0.55
C THR A 104 11.11 3.19 -0.86
N ALA A 105 11.29 2.33 0.15
CA ALA A 105 11.28 0.88 -0.03
C ALA A 105 9.89 0.39 -0.48
N TYR A 106 8.83 0.93 0.13
CA TYR A 106 7.44 0.58 -0.22
C TYR A 106 7.08 1.02 -1.64
N ALA A 107 7.51 2.21 -2.05
CA ALA A 107 7.34 2.69 -3.41
C ALA A 107 8.06 1.82 -4.44
N LEU A 108 9.33 1.44 -4.18
CA LEU A 108 10.09 0.59 -5.11
C LEU A 108 9.42 -0.77 -5.30
N HIS A 109 8.94 -1.37 -4.21
CA HIS A 109 8.20 -2.63 -4.28
C HIS A 109 6.97 -2.49 -5.20
N PHE A 110 6.13 -1.49 -4.95
CA PHE A 110 4.95 -1.23 -5.78
C PHE A 110 5.30 -0.96 -7.24
N LEU A 111 6.25 -0.08 -7.53
CA LEU A 111 6.66 0.26 -8.90
C LEU A 111 7.20 -0.97 -9.65
N THR A 112 7.95 -1.82 -8.96
CA THR A 112 8.48 -3.06 -9.54
C THR A 112 7.34 -4.04 -9.89
N GLU A 113 6.38 -4.22 -9.00
CA GLU A 113 5.22 -5.09 -9.25
C GLU A 113 4.29 -4.49 -10.32
N ALA A 114 4.09 -3.18 -10.33
CA ALA A 114 3.31 -2.50 -11.37
C ALA A 114 3.95 -2.70 -12.76
N ARG A 115 5.28 -2.57 -12.86
CA ARG A 115 6.01 -2.85 -14.11
C ARG A 115 5.85 -4.30 -14.56
N LYS A 116 5.96 -5.27 -13.65
CA LYS A 116 5.72 -6.69 -13.95
C LYS A 116 4.29 -6.94 -14.44
N ALA A 117 3.32 -6.20 -13.93
CA ALA A 117 1.93 -6.25 -14.36
C ALA A 117 1.66 -5.52 -15.70
N GLY A 118 2.67 -4.93 -16.32
CA GLY A 118 2.58 -4.28 -17.64
C GLY A 118 2.21 -2.81 -17.63
N TYR A 119 2.27 -2.15 -16.47
CA TYR A 119 2.08 -0.69 -16.38
C TYR A 119 3.32 0.07 -16.82
N GLU A 120 3.10 1.29 -17.34
CA GLU A 120 4.20 2.19 -17.68
C GLU A 120 4.83 2.77 -16.41
N VAL A 121 6.09 2.42 -16.17
CA VAL A 121 6.90 2.90 -15.05
C VAL A 121 8.23 3.40 -15.59
N ASN A 122 8.65 4.57 -15.13
CA ASN A 122 9.93 5.14 -15.54
C ASN A 122 11.12 4.35 -14.97
N GLU A 123 11.88 3.71 -15.85
CA GLU A 123 13.05 2.92 -15.49
C GLU A 123 14.10 3.74 -14.70
N SER A 124 14.28 5.02 -15.03
CA SER A 124 15.19 5.88 -14.27
C SER A 124 14.75 6.06 -12.83
N THR A 125 13.42 6.15 -12.58
CA THR A 125 12.89 6.23 -11.22
C THR A 125 13.21 4.97 -10.43
N ILE A 126 12.97 3.79 -11.01
CA ILE A 126 13.28 2.50 -10.37
C ILE A 126 14.78 2.41 -10.06
N ASN A 127 15.63 2.67 -11.04
CA ASN A 127 17.08 2.52 -10.89
C ASN A 127 17.65 3.47 -9.82
N ARG A 128 17.24 4.73 -9.82
CA ARG A 128 17.69 5.69 -8.80
C ARG A 128 17.22 5.32 -7.41
N THR A 129 15.96 4.85 -7.27
CA THR A 129 15.42 4.39 -5.98
C THR A 129 16.16 3.15 -5.49
N PHE A 130 16.46 2.22 -6.39
CA PHE A 130 17.21 1.02 -6.07
C PHE A 130 18.64 1.36 -5.57
N GLU A 131 19.38 2.24 -6.27
CA GLU A 131 20.72 2.63 -5.83
C GLU A 131 20.70 3.39 -4.50
N TYR A 132 19.68 4.21 -4.24
CA TYR A 132 19.48 4.83 -2.93
C TYR A 132 19.31 3.77 -1.83
N LEU A 133 18.38 2.82 -1.98
CA LEU A 133 18.14 1.77 -0.99
C LEU A 133 19.36 0.89 -0.77
N LYS A 134 20.04 0.53 -1.85
CA LYS A 134 21.31 -0.23 -1.79
C LYS A 134 22.39 0.51 -1.00
N SER A 135 22.48 1.83 -1.12
CA SER A 135 23.39 2.65 -0.32
C SER A 135 23.01 2.62 1.17
N LYS A 136 21.72 2.76 1.46
CA LYS A 136 21.20 2.74 2.84
C LYS A 136 21.39 1.39 3.53
N VAL A 137 21.14 0.29 2.84
CA VAL A 137 21.39 -1.06 3.39
C VAL A 137 22.86 -1.26 3.78
N LYS A 138 23.80 -0.72 3.00
CA LYS A 138 25.23 -0.79 3.28
C LYS A 138 25.63 -0.05 4.56
N THR A 139 24.86 0.91 5.04
CA THR A 139 25.14 1.64 6.28
C THR A 139 25.01 0.76 7.52
N LYS A 140 24.29 -0.35 7.43
CA LYS A 140 24.01 -1.28 8.55
C LYS A 140 23.47 -0.58 9.80
N GLU A 141 22.64 0.44 9.60
CA GLU A 141 22.09 1.23 10.69
C GLU A 141 21.27 0.38 11.65
N THR A 142 21.41 0.67 12.94
CA THR A 142 20.67 0.03 14.02
C THR A 142 19.85 1.07 14.79
N GLU A 143 18.81 0.59 15.45
CA GLU A 143 17.97 1.38 16.33
C GLU A 143 17.93 0.79 17.74
N LYS A 144 17.74 1.67 18.73
CA LYS A 144 17.54 1.27 20.12
C LYS A 144 16.06 1.12 20.37
N VAL A 145 15.63 -0.09 20.68
CA VAL A 145 14.22 -0.37 21.02
C VAL A 145 14.12 -0.62 22.51
N TYR A 146 13.15 0.00 23.16
CA TYR A 146 12.84 -0.18 24.56
C TYR A 146 11.53 -0.94 24.70
N PHE A 147 11.49 -1.98 25.50
CA PHE A 147 10.29 -2.77 25.74
C PHE A 147 10.22 -3.20 27.20
N ALA A 148 9.02 -3.34 27.73
CA ALA A 148 8.81 -3.92 29.05
C ALA A 148 8.87 -5.45 28.95
N ASN A 149 9.72 -6.08 29.78
CA ASN A 149 9.72 -7.53 29.92
C ASN A 149 8.52 -8.03 30.75
N ALA A 150 8.40 -9.34 30.92
CA ALA A 150 7.31 -9.96 31.70
C ALA A 150 7.23 -9.48 33.17
N SER A 151 8.30 -8.89 33.71
CA SER A 151 8.35 -8.30 35.04
C SER A 151 8.19 -6.79 35.07
N ASN A 152 7.69 -6.18 33.96
CA ASN A 152 7.52 -4.73 33.79
C ASN A 152 8.82 -3.91 33.91
N VAL A 153 9.98 -4.54 33.75
CA VAL A 153 11.27 -3.85 33.69
C VAL A 153 11.54 -3.43 32.25
N ILE A 154 11.92 -2.16 32.06
CA ILE A 154 12.27 -1.64 30.73
C ILE A 154 13.66 -2.16 30.36
N GLU A 155 13.70 -2.94 29.29
CA GLU A 155 14.94 -3.43 28.68
C GLU A 155 15.22 -2.70 27.38
N LYS A 156 16.52 -2.50 27.10
CA LYS A 156 17.01 -1.90 25.87
C LYS A 156 17.62 -2.97 24.98
N GLN A 157 17.16 -3.05 23.75
CA GLN A 157 17.78 -3.87 22.71
C GLN A 157 18.25 -3.00 21.55
N VAL A 158 19.33 -3.42 20.90
CA VAL A 158 19.82 -2.84 19.64
C VAL A 158 19.35 -3.79 18.53
N LYS A 159 18.55 -3.27 17.62
CA LYS A 159 17.98 -4.03 16.49
C LYS A 159 18.38 -3.38 15.16
N VAL A 160 18.46 -4.18 14.13
CA VAL A 160 18.56 -3.68 12.76
C VAL A 160 17.27 -2.94 12.44
N LYS A 161 17.38 -1.78 11.79
CA LYS A 161 16.20 -1.02 11.34
C LYS A 161 15.33 -1.87 10.41
N ARG A 162 14.02 -1.80 10.61
CA ARG A 162 13.02 -2.53 9.79
C ARG A 162 13.12 -2.19 8.32
N GLU A 163 13.48 -0.95 8.01
CA GLU A 163 13.69 -0.45 6.67
C GLU A 163 14.79 -1.21 5.93
N ILE A 164 15.86 -1.64 6.62
CA ILE A 164 16.91 -2.50 6.03
C ILE A 164 16.31 -3.83 5.59
N ILE A 165 15.55 -4.48 6.47
CA ILE A 165 14.96 -5.80 6.20
C ILE A 165 14.03 -5.70 4.99
N TYR A 166 13.17 -4.68 4.94
CA TYR A 166 12.24 -4.49 3.84
C TYR A 166 12.94 -4.08 2.53
N SER A 167 14.06 -3.36 2.60
CA SER A 167 14.85 -2.98 1.41
C SER A 167 15.61 -4.15 0.79
N LEU A 168 15.77 -5.26 1.51
CA LEU A 168 16.40 -6.49 1.02
C LEU A 168 15.41 -7.45 0.35
N TYR A 169 14.13 -7.26 0.59
CA TYR A 169 13.04 -8.01 -0.04
C TYR A 169 12.81 -7.57 -1.47
#